data_2603093d3e30175365e7f38ea5c39a48
#
_entry.id   2603093d3e30175365e7f38ea5c39a48
#
_cell.length_a   1.000
_cell.length_b   1.000
_cell.length_c   1.000
_cell.angle_alpha   90.00
_cell.angle_beta   90.00
_cell.angle_gamma   90.00
#
_symmetry.space_group_name_H-M   'P 1'
#
loop_
_entity.id
_entity.type
_entity.pdbx_description
1 polymer ?
#
loop_
_entity_poly.entity_id
_entity_poly.type
_entity_poly.pdbx_seq_one_letter_code
_entity_poly.pdbx_strand_id
1 'polypeptide(L)'
;RSTGERKFTMADKIQMTTPLVEMDGDEMTRIIWKMIKNILITPYVDLKTDYYDLGLVHRNETNDQVTIDSANATKKYGVAVKCATITPNAQRMTEYNLKEMWKSPNGTIRAILDGTVFRKPILVKGIVPYIPTWTKPITIARHAYGDIYKNTEMKVAQGSKAELVVTDKDGRE
;
A
#
# COMPACT_ATOMS: atom_id res chain seq x y z
N ARG A 1 -0.10 -43.31 -10.99
CA ARG A 1 -1.37 -42.66 -11.39
C ARG A 1 -1.02 -41.25 -11.76
N SER A 2 -1.09 -40.90 -13.03
CA SER A 2 -0.90 -39.56 -13.55
C SER A 2 -2.06 -38.71 -13.04
N THR A 3 -1.78 -37.75 -12.15
CA THR A 3 -2.70 -36.66 -11.84
C THR A 3 -2.71 -35.72 -13.03
N GLY A 4 -3.63 -35.97 -13.95
CA GLY A 4 -3.83 -35.07 -15.09
C GLY A 4 -4.22 -33.68 -14.60
N GLU A 5 -3.31 -32.73 -14.71
CA GLU A 5 -3.61 -31.32 -14.49
C GLU A 5 -4.71 -30.90 -15.49
N ARG A 6 -5.88 -30.61 -14.97
CA ARG A 6 -6.98 -30.08 -15.79
C ARG A 6 -6.58 -28.63 -16.18
N LYS A 7 -6.13 -28.47 -17.42
CA LYS A 7 -5.90 -27.12 -17.97
C LYS A 7 -7.26 -26.46 -18.21
N PHE A 8 -7.58 -25.44 -17.49
CA PHE A 8 -8.76 -24.62 -17.72
C PHE A 8 -8.63 -23.90 -19.07
N THR A 9 -9.69 -23.97 -19.88
CA THR A 9 -9.79 -23.18 -21.11
C THR A 9 -10.22 -21.75 -20.76
N MET A 10 -10.11 -20.81 -21.70
CA MET A 10 -10.57 -19.43 -21.47
C MET A 10 -12.07 -19.36 -21.12
N ALA A 11 -12.88 -20.28 -21.64
CA ALA A 11 -14.31 -20.38 -21.34
C ALA A 11 -14.61 -20.89 -19.92
N ASP A 12 -13.65 -21.56 -19.28
CA ASP A 12 -13.82 -22.11 -17.93
C ASP A 12 -13.35 -21.13 -16.82
N LYS A 13 -12.70 -20.01 -17.19
CA LYS A 13 -12.20 -19.04 -16.24
C LYS A 13 -13.29 -18.13 -15.69
N ILE A 14 -13.16 -17.76 -14.44
CA ILE A 14 -13.99 -16.75 -13.81
C ILE A 14 -13.78 -15.42 -14.53
N GLN A 15 -14.86 -14.84 -15.05
CA GLN A 15 -14.81 -13.57 -15.78
C GLN A 15 -14.93 -12.41 -14.81
N MET A 16 -14.00 -11.47 -14.87
CA MET A 16 -14.06 -10.23 -14.10
C MET A 16 -14.88 -9.18 -14.84
N THR A 17 -15.82 -8.57 -14.12
CA THR A 17 -16.62 -7.44 -14.62
C THR A 17 -15.96 -6.09 -14.40
N THR A 18 -15.20 -5.97 -13.33
CA THR A 18 -14.49 -4.75 -12.94
C THR A 18 -12.99 -5.03 -12.88
N PRO A 19 -12.13 -4.19 -13.44
CA PRO A 19 -10.70 -4.38 -13.34
C PRO A 19 -10.21 -4.24 -11.90
N LEU A 20 -9.20 -5.02 -11.56
CA LEU A 20 -8.45 -4.89 -10.33
C LEU A 20 -7.40 -3.77 -10.50
N VAL A 21 -7.40 -2.76 -9.64
CA VAL A 21 -6.28 -1.81 -9.58
C VAL A 21 -5.08 -2.53 -9.00
N GLU A 22 -4.06 -2.68 -9.83
CA GLU A 22 -2.83 -3.38 -9.50
C GLU A 22 -1.73 -2.37 -9.21
N MET A 23 -1.37 -2.24 -7.93
CA MET A 23 -0.29 -1.36 -7.48
C MET A 23 0.95 -2.21 -7.21
N ASP A 24 1.82 -2.31 -8.20
CA ASP A 24 3.08 -3.05 -8.07
C ASP A 24 4.03 -2.33 -7.10
N GLY A 25 5.01 -3.05 -6.58
CA GLY A 25 5.87 -2.53 -5.52
C GLY A 25 7.35 -2.68 -5.82
N ASP A 26 8.13 -2.74 -4.77
CA ASP A 26 9.56 -2.85 -4.82
C ASP A 26 10.06 -4.25 -4.45
N GLU A 27 11.27 -4.56 -4.88
CA GLU A 27 12.09 -5.70 -4.45
C GLU A 27 11.34 -7.04 -4.58
N MET A 28 11.40 -7.86 -3.53
CA MET A 28 10.84 -9.21 -3.51
C MET A 28 9.32 -9.24 -3.71
N THR A 29 8.59 -8.24 -3.24
CA THR A 29 7.13 -8.25 -3.33
C THR A 29 6.63 -8.17 -4.77
N ARG A 30 7.32 -7.46 -5.65
CA ARG A 30 7.08 -7.45 -7.09
C ARG A 30 7.20 -8.84 -7.70
N ILE A 31 8.24 -9.58 -7.34
CA ILE A 31 8.50 -10.93 -7.82
C ILE A 31 7.43 -11.89 -7.31
N ILE A 32 7.15 -11.87 -6.00
CA ILE A 32 6.14 -12.73 -5.37
C ILE A 32 4.76 -12.46 -5.97
N TRP A 33 4.38 -11.21 -6.16
CA TRP A 33 3.09 -10.87 -6.74
C TRP A 33 2.94 -11.40 -8.18
N LYS A 34 3.99 -11.28 -8.99
CA LYS A 34 4.03 -11.88 -10.32
C LYS A 34 3.83 -13.40 -10.28
N MET A 35 4.49 -14.07 -9.33
CA MET A 35 4.32 -15.52 -9.14
C MET A 35 2.87 -15.87 -8.73
N ILE A 36 2.31 -15.12 -7.78
CA ILE A 36 0.91 -15.31 -7.34
C ILE A 36 -0.05 -15.15 -8.52
N LYS A 37 0.08 -14.08 -9.31
CA LYS A 37 -0.75 -13.90 -10.50
C LYS A 37 -0.65 -15.09 -11.44
N ASN A 38 0.56 -15.48 -11.79
CA ASN A 38 0.78 -16.49 -12.84
C ASN A 38 0.40 -17.90 -12.40
N ILE A 39 0.61 -18.25 -11.13
CA ILE A 39 0.43 -19.62 -10.63
C ILE A 39 -0.95 -19.83 -10.00
N LEU A 40 -1.44 -18.82 -9.26
CA LEU A 40 -2.65 -18.98 -8.43
C LEU A 40 -3.88 -18.26 -8.97
N ILE A 41 -3.73 -17.25 -9.81
CA ILE A 41 -4.87 -16.43 -10.25
C ILE A 41 -5.17 -16.65 -11.72
N THR A 42 -4.25 -16.36 -12.62
CA THR A 42 -4.52 -16.37 -14.07
C THR A 42 -4.88 -17.75 -14.66
N PRO A 43 -4.54 -18.90 -14.04
CA PRO A 43 -5.07 -20.18 -14.49
C PRO A 43 -6.58 -20.30 -14.32
N TYR A 44 -7.18 -19.61 -13.35
CA TYR A 44 -8.58 -19.77 -12.95
C TYR A 44 -9.44 -18.53 -13.20
N VAL A 45 -8.82 -17.37 -13.36
CA VAL A 45 -9.49 -16.07 -13.51
C VAL A 45 -9.03 -15.40 -14.79
N ASP A 46 -9.95 -14.85 -15.56
CA ASP A 46 -9.66 -13.90 -16.64
C ASP A 46 -9.37 -12.53 -16.00
N LEU A 47 -8.13 -12.40 -15.50
CA LEU A 47 -7.71 -11.26 -14.70
C LEU A 47 -7.57 -10.01 -15.57
N LYS A 48 -8.40 -9.01 -15.29
CA LYS A 48 -8.29 -7.66 -15.85
C LYS A 48 -7.69 -6.73 -14.82
N THR A 49 -6.63 -6.03 -15.16
CA THR A 49 -5.94 -5.11 -14.26
C THR A 49 -5.86 -3.71 -14.85
N ASP A 50 -5.96 -2.72 -13.98
CA ASP A 50 -5.53 -1.34 -14.21
C ASP A 50 -4.23 -1.15 -13.44
N TYR A 51 -3.10 -1.13 -14.15
CA TYR A 51 -1.76 -1.32 -13.58
C TYR A 51 -1.06 0.00 -13.29
N TYR A 52 -0.50 0.09 -12.07
CA TYR A 52 0.31 1.21 -11.59
C TYR A 52 1.61 0.69 -10.98
N ASP A 53 2.75 1.14 -11.50
CA ASP A 53 4.05 0.84 -10.91
C ASP A 53 4.36 1.82 -9.77
N LEU A 54 4.24 1.34 -8.52
CA LEU A 54 4.57 2.10 -7.32
C LEU A 54 6.01 1.83 -6.82
N GLY A 55 6.85 1.25 -7.65
CA GLY A 55 8.27 1.12 -7.38
C GLY A 55 8.93 2.49 -7.20
N LEU A 56 9.92 2.56 -6.30
CA LEU A 56 10.55 3.82 -5.89
C LEU A 56 11.12 4.62 -7.07
N VAL A 57 11.69 3.94 -8.07
CA VAL A 57 12.27 4.57 -9.27
C VAL A 57 11.18 5.29 -10.06
N HIS A 58 10.09 4.60 -10.39
CA HIS A 58 9.00 5.17 -11.17
C HIS A 58 8.24 6.27 -10.41
N ARG A 59 8.08 6.13 -9.10
CA ARG A 59 7.55 7.19 -8.24
C ARG A 59 8.40 8.45 -8.29
N ASN A 60 9.73 8.30 -8.28
CA ASN A 60 10.67 9.42 -8.41
C ASN A 60 10.59 10.08 -9.80
N GLU A 61 10.42 9.32 -10.85
CA GLU A 61 10.23 9.85 -12.23
C GLU A 61 8.96 10.67 -12.34
N THR A 62 7.86 10.19 -11.75
CA THR A 62 6.52 10.80 -11.80
C THR A 62 6.26 11.82 -10.69
N ASN A 63 7.25 12.16 -9.88
CA ASN A 63 7.11 13.01 -8.70
C ASN A 63 5.96 12.52 -7.79
N ASP A 64 5.89 11.20 -7.57
CA ASP A 64 4.89 10.47 -6.80
C ASP A 64 3.44 10.59 -7.32
N GLN A 65 3.22 11.17 -8.51
CA GLN A 65 1.89 11.31 -9.10
C GLN A 65 1.21 9.95 -9.31
N VAL A 66 1.97 8.92 -9.67
CA VAL A 66 1.45 7.55 -9.85
C VAL A 66 0.76 7.00 -8.60
N THR A 67 1.20 7.39 -7.40
CA THR A 67 0.54 7.01 -6.14
C THR A 67 -0.85 7.62 -6.03
N ILE A 68 -0.99 8.88 -6.41
CA ILE A 68 -2.27 9.61 -6.40
C ILE A 68 -3.23 9.00 -7.45
N ASP A 69 -2.73 8.74 -8.66
CA ASP A 69 -3.52 8.19 -9.75
C ASP A 69 -4.04 6.79 -9.42
N SER A 70 -3.20 5.94 -8.81
CA SER A 70 -3.61 4.60 -8.36
C SER A 70 -4.69 4.63 -7.27
N ALA A 71 -4.62 5.60 -6.35
CA ALA A 71 -5.64 5.79 -5.32
C ALA A 71 -6.97 6.26 -5.92
N ASN A 72 -6.93 7.16 -6.89
CA ASN A 72 -8.13 7.62 -7.59
C ASN A 72 -8.76 6.51 -8.45
N ALA A 73 -7.95 5.69 -9.10
CA ALA A 73 -8.42 4.50 -9.79
C ALA A 73 -9.10 3.52 -8.82
N THR A 74 -8.55 3.36 -7.62
CA THR A 74 -9.16 2.53 -6.57
C THR A 74 -10.53 3.06 -6.13
N LYS A 75 -10.68 4.38 -6.01
CA LYS A 75 -12.01 4.98 -5.76
C LYS A 75 -12.99 4.66 -6.88
N LYS A 76 -12.53 4.70 -8.13
CA LYS A 76 -13.36 4.44 -9.30
C LYS A 76 -13.83 3.00 -9.39
N TYR A 77 -12.93 2.03 -9.16
CA TYR A 77 -13.22 0.61 -9.36
C TYR A 77 -13.59 -0.14 -8.06
N GLY A 78 -13.30 0.43 -6.90
CA GLY A 78 -13.69 -0.12 -5.60
C GLY A 78 -12.83 -1.29 -5.11
N VAL A 79 -11.82 -1.72 -5.85
CA VAL A 79 -10.96 -2.85 -5.49
C VAL A 79 -9.53 -2.63 -5.97
N ALA A 80 -8.57 -2.90 -5.10
CA ALA A 80 -7.14 -2.81 -5.43
C ALA A 80 -6.34 -3.87 -4.69
N VAL A 81 -5.19 -4.23 -5.27
CA VAL A 81 -4.11 -4.94 -4.59
C VAL A 81 -2.87 -4.06 -4.60
N LYS A 82 -2.19 -3.97 -3.48
CA LYS A 82 -0.96 -3.20 -3.35
C LYS A 82 0.17 -4.06 -2.82
N CYS A 83 1.26 -4.10 -3.57
CA CYS A 83 2.53 -4.66 -3.12
C CYS A 83 3.23 -3.73 -2.12
N ALA A 84 4.18 -4.25 -1.36
CA ALA A 84 4.99 -3.43 -0.48
C ALA A 84 5.90 -2.49 -1.30
N THR A 85 6.07 -1.28 -0.78
CA THR A 85 6.86 -0.22 -1.41
C THR A 85 7.92 0.30 -0.45
N ILE A 86 9.05 0.72 -0.97
CA ILE A 86 10.10 1.39 -0.19
C ILE A 86 9.61 2.79 0.22
N THR A 87 9.74 3.08 1.52
CA THR A 87 9.68 4.47 2.01
C THR A 87 11.12 4.93 2.21
N PRO A 88 11.61 5.89 1.41
CA PRO A 88 13.01 6.28 1.44
C PRO A 88 13.40 6.95 2.77
N ASN A 89 14.61 6.69 3.18
CA ASN A 89 15.33 7.40 4.23
C ASN A 89 16.55 8.12 3.61
N ALA A 90 17.35 8.80 4.43
CA ALA A 90 18.52 9.55 3.95
C ALA A 90 19.51 8.67 3.13
N GLN A 91 19.71 7.42 3.53
CA GLN A 91 20.58 6.48 2.79
C GLN A 91 19.99 6.14 1.42
N ARG A 92 18.69 5.88 1.34
CA ARG A 92 17.99 5.56 0.09
C ARG A 92 17.94 6.74 -0.87
N MET A 93 17.98 7.97 -0.37
CA MET A 93 18.09 9.19 -1.19
C MET A 93 19.32 9.14 -2.09
N THR A 94 20.47 8.79 -1.51
CA THR A 94 21.73 8.69 -2.25
C THR A 94 21.79 7.44 -3.14
N GLU A 95 21.36 6.30 -2.62
CA GLU A 95 21.37 5.01 -3.32
C GLU A 95 20.56 5.05 -4.62
N TYR A 96 19.40 5.67 -4.59
CA TYR A 96 18.47 5.74 -5.74
C TYR A 96 18.52 7.08 -6.48
N ASN A 97 19.40 7.99 -6.09
CA ASN A 97 19.49 9.35 -6.66
C ASN A 97 18.10 10.05 -6.72
N LEU A 98 17.41 10.07 -5.58
CA LEU A 98 16.06 10.60 -5.51
C LEU A 98 16.05 12.13 -5.50
N LYS A 99 15.02 12.71 -6.12
CA LYS A 99 14.79 14.16 -6.14
C LYS A 99 14.41 14.70 -4.76
N GLU A 100 13.63 13.90 -4.01
CA GLU A 100 13.24 14.20 -2.64
C GLU A 100 12.91 12.93 -1.84
N MET A 101 12.77 13.08 -0.52
CA MET A 101 12.40 11.97 0.37
C MET A 101 10.88 11.76 0.31
N TRP A 102 10.45 10.98 -0.69
CA TRP A 102 9.03 10.68 -0.95
C TRP A 102 8.34 10.09 0.28
N LYS A 103 7.12 10.56 0.53
CA LYS A 103 6.28 10.04 1.61
C LYS A 103 5.89 8.59 1.35
N SER A 104 5.45 7.90 2.41
CA SER A 104 4.93 6.54 2.27
C SER A 104 3.69 6.51 1.39
N PRO A 105 3.67 5.73 0.30
CA PRO A 105 2.47 5.57 -0.53
C PRO A 105 1.27 5.06 0.26
N ASN A 106 1.51 4.25 1.30
CA ASN A 106 0.44 3.76 2.17
C ASN A 106 -0.32 4.90 2.86
N GLY A 107 0.40 5.93 3.32
CA GLY A 107 -0.21 7.11 3.93
C GLY A 107 -1.02 7.92 2.92
N THR A 108 -0.43 8.20 1.76
CA THR A 108 -1.08 8.95 0.66
C THR A 108 -2.35 8.26 0.18
N ILE A 109 -2.27 6.95 -0.13
CA ILE A 109 -3.42 6.18 -0.61
C ILE A 109 -4.54 6.16 0.43
N ARG A 110 -4.22 5.89 1.71
CA ARG A 110 -5.23 5.87 2.78
C ARG A 110 -5.90 7.22 2.97
N ALA A 111 -5.12 8.31 2.92
CA ALA A 111 -5.67 9.66 3.03
C ALA A 111 -6.62 9.99 1.87
N ILE A 112 -6.30 9.57 0.65
CA ILE A 112 -7.15 9.78 -0.53
C ILE A 112 -8.41 8.91 -0.47
N LEU A 113 -8.29 7.64 -0.05
CA LEU A 113 -9.43 6.72 0.06
C LEU A 113 -10.34 7.07 1.23
N ASP A 114 -9.77 7.66 2.28
CA ASP A 114 -10.46 7.99 3.52
C ASP A 114 -11.02 6.79 4.28
N GLY A 115 -11.59 7.03 5.46
CA GLY A 115 -12.28 6.03 6.24
C GLY A 115 -11.45 5.33 7.31
N THR A 116 -12.02 4.28 7.88
CA THR A 116 -11.42 3.49 8.94
C THR A 116 -11.33 2.02 8.55
N VAL A 117 -10.15 1.45 8.69
CA VAL A 117 -9.93 0.02 8.47
C VAL A 117 -10.09 -0.74 9.79
N PHE A 118 -11.00 -1.70 9.80
CA PHE A 118 -11.18 -2.62 10.91
C PHE A 118 -10.51 -3.95 10.59
N ARG A 119 -9.72 -4.45 11.53
CA ARG A 119 -9.03 -5.73 11.42
C ARG A 119 -9.42 -6.62 12.58
N LYS A 120 -9.79 -7.86 12.28
CA LYS A 120 -10.00 -8.92 13.26
C LYS A 120 -9.07 -10.09 12.98
N PRO A 121 -8.68 -10.88 14.00
CA PRO A 121 -7.89 -12.09 13.79
C PRO A 121 -8.59 -13.04 12.82
N ILE A 122 -7.81 -13.63 11.92
CA ILE A 122 -8.26 -14.73 11.07
C ILE A 122 -7.88 -16.01 11.77
N LEU A 123 -8.90 -16.77 12.25
CA LEU A 123 -8.71 -18.04 12.91
C LEU A 123 -9.02 -19.17 11.92
N VAL A 124 -8.10 -20.12 11.81
CA VAL A 124 -8.24 -21.29 10.96
C VAL A 124 -8.51 -22.51 11.82
N LYS A 125 -9.58 -23.24 11.51
CA LYS A 125 -9.93 -24.47 12.25
C LYS A 125 -8.79 -25.47 12.20
N GLY A 126 -8.39 -25.99 13.37
CA GLY A 126 -7.30 -26.97 13.50
C GLY A 126 -5.90 -26.36 13.61
N ILE A 127 -5.76 -25.05 13.51
CA ILE A 127 -4.50 -24.33 13.74
C ILE A 127 -4.60 -23.56 15.05
N VAL A 128 -3.67 -23.85 15.98
CA VAL A 128 -3.60 -23.12 17.27
C VAL A 128 -3.10 -21.70 16.99
N PRO A 129 -3.83 -20.66 17.47
CA PRO A 129 -3.37 -19.27 17.32
C PRO A 129 -2.06 -19.03 18.05
N TYR A 130 -1.29 -18.06 17.62
CA TYR A 130 -0.01 -17.69 18.26
C TYR A 130 -0.16 -17.35 19.75
N ILE A 131 -1.30 -16.76 20.14
CA ILE A 131 -1.65 -16.50 21.54
C ILE A 131 -2.94 -17.27 21.88
N PRO A 132 -2.82 -18.52 22.35
CA PRO A 132 -3.98 -19.40 22.54
C PRO A 132 -4.90 -18.98 23.69
N THR A 133 -4.40 -18.12 24.59
CA THR A 133 -5.18 -17.60 25.73
C THR A 133 -6.16 -16.49 25.37
N TRP A 134 -6.05 -15.93 24.16
CA TRP A 134 -7.00 -14.93 23.68
C TRP A 134 -8.26 -15.60 23.15
N THR A 135 -9.27 -15.69 24.01
CA THR A 135 -10.53 -16.38 23.73
C THR A 135 -11.66 -15.44 23.29
N LYS A 136 -11.46 -14.12 23.45
CA LYS A 136 -12.44 -13.10 23.04
C LYS A 136 -12.02 -12.46 21.72
N PRO A 137 -12.98 -12.02 20.88
CA PRO A 137 -12.68 -11.26 19.69
C PRO A 137 -11.94 -9.96 20.03
N ILE A 138 -10.86 -9.68 19.26
CA ILE A 138 -10.12 -8.41 19.33
C ILE A 138 -10.25 -7.75 17.97
N THR A 139 -10.80 -6.55 17.94
CA THR A 139 -10.91 -5.74 16.73
C THR A 139 -9.98 -4.54 16.84
N ILE A 140 -9.10 -4.37 15.86
CA ILE A 140 -8.18 -3.24 15.77
C ILE A 140 -8.68 -2.31 14.68
N ALA A 141 -8.94 -1.06 15.02
CA ALA A 141 -9.30 -0.03 14.06
C ALA A 141 -8.08 0.85 13.72
N ARG A 142 -7.97 1.22 12.45
CA ARG A 142 -6.98 2.18 11.97
C ARG A 142 -7.66 3.24 11.12
N HIS A 143 -7.61 4.49 11.57
CA HIS A 143 -8.11 5.62 10.81
C HIS A 143 -7.12 6.07 9.73
N ALA A 144 -7.62 6.59 8.60
CA ALA A 144 -6.80 7.08 7.49
C ALA A 144 -5.97 8.31 7.87
N TYR A 145 -6.52 9.15 8.71
CA TYR A 145 -5.88 10.38 9.20
C TYR A 145 -5.38 10.19 10.63
N GLY A 146 -4.15 9.75 10.79
CA GLY A 146 -3.47 9.84 12.08
C GLY A 146 -2.59 11.11 12.13
N ASP A 147 -2.61 11.84 13.23
CA ASP A 147 -1.80 13.06 13.42
C ASP A 147 -0.32 12.80 13.22
N ILE A 148 0.13 11.60 13.56
CA ILE A 148 1.51 11.14 13.35
C ILE A 148 1.97 11.22 11.88
N TYR A 149 1.05 11.19 10.91
CA TYR A 149 1.39 11.29 9.48
C TYR A 149 1.44 12.72 8.96
N LYS A 150 1.07 13.70 9.79
CA LYS A 150 1.06 15.13 9.47
C LYS A 150 1.92 15.95 10.41
N ASN A 151 2.73 15.30 11.25
CA ASN A 151 3.65 15.97 12.15
C ASN A 151 4.77 16.65 11.36
N THR A 152 5.29 17.72 11.96
CA THR A 152 6.53 18.36 11.53
C THR A 152 7.60 18.04 12.55
N GLU A 153 8.73 17.54 12.10
CA GLU A 153 9.87 17.20 12.95
C GLU A 153 11.06 18.12 12.62
N MET A 154 11.72 18.58 13.64
CA MET A 154 12.93 19.40 13.50
C MET A 154 13.94 19.00 14.58
N LYS A 155 15.16 18.67 14.14
CA LYS A 155 16.25 18.42 15.05
C LYS A 155 16.94 19.75 15.37
N VAL A 156 16.97 20.11 16.66
CA VAL A 156 17.67 21.31 17.16
C VAL A 156 18.96 20.91 17.89
N ALA A 157 19.98 21.74 17.82
CA ALA A 157 21.23 21.53 18.55
C ALA A 157 21.01 21.77 20.05
N GLN A 158 21.89 21.18 20.88
CA GLN A 158 21.87 21.43 22.32
C GLN A 158 22.06 22.93 22.62
N GLY A 159 21.22 23.48 23.50
CA GLY A 159 21.24 24.91 23.86
C GLY A 159 20.49 25.83 22.90
N SER A 160 19.91 25.29 21.83
CA SER A 160 19.05 26.07 20.92
C SER A 160 17.69 26.35 21.54
N LYS A 161 17.08 27.47 21.15
CA LYS A 161 15.68 27.78 21.40
C LYS A 161 14.88 27.51 20.15
N ALA A 162 13.76 26.79 20.25
CA ALA A 162 12.80 26.61 19.19
C ALA A 162 11.51 27.36 19.52
N GLU A 163 10.95 28.08 18.57
CA GLU A 163 9.69 28.81 18.71
C GLU A 163 8.77 28.44 17.53
N LEU A 164 7.49 28.26 17.84
CA LEU A 164 6.45 28.13 16.82
C LEU A 164 5.75 29.47 16.70
N VAL A 165 5.91 30.12 15.57
CA VAL A 165 5.22 31.38 15.25
C VAL A 165 4.17 31.09 14.19
N VAL A 166 2.94 31.47 14.44
CA VAL A 166 1.83 31.38 13.50
C VAL A 166 1.39 32.79 13.15
N THR A 167 1.64 33.19 11.91
CA THR A 167 1.24 34.50 11.42
C THR A 167 -0.03 34.34 10.58
N ASP A 168 -1.08 35.04 10.91
CA ASP A 168 -2.32 35.04 10.13
C ASP A 168 -2.15 35.86 8.82
N LYS A 169 -3.19 35.84 7.99
CA LYS A 169 -3.19 36.56 6.71
C LYS A 169 -3.07 38.10 6.87
N ASP A 170 -3.34 38.63 8.05
CA ASP A 170 -3.27 40.05 8.38
C ASP A 170 -1.96 40.40 9.08
N GLY A 171 -1.02 39.44 9.19
CA GLY A 171 0.32 39.64 9.78
C GLY A 171 0.34 39.65 11.31
N ARG A 172 -0.68 39.13 11.99
CA ARG A 172 -0.70 38.99 13.45
C ARG A 172 -0.07 37.68 13.88
N GLU A 173 0.81 37.74 14.87
CA GLU A 173 1.48 36.61 15.52
C GLU A 173 0.66 36.06 16.68
#